data_0aefb60608e31e8379ce7a61d09c0edc
#
_entry.id   0aefb60608e31e8379ce7a61d09c0edc
#
_cell.length_a   1.000
_cell.length_b   1.000
_cell.length_c   1.000
_cell.angle_alpha   90.00
_cell.angle_beta   90.00
_cell.angle_gamma   90.00
#
_symmetry.space_group_name_H-M   'P 1'
#
loop_
_entity.id
_entity.type
_entity.pdbx_description
1 polymer ?
#
loop_
_entity_poly.entity_id
_entity_poly.type
_entity_poly.pdbx_seq_one_letter_code
_entity_poly.pdbx_strand_id
1 'polypeptide(L)'
;MGCKKMSQNGSVIGLYKVDRRSAPMIEVSHLKALAGLGIEGDRYLLGTGTYSKNPQPGRQVTLIQSETLEWLGDTLDITVQPEQSRRNVLTKGIEINELVGTEFLVGSVRLRAHRITQPCPYLEKLLDKPGLYEALWDKGGISCEILCDGIINIGDVVSKTNND
;
A
#
# COMPACT_ATOMS: atom_id res chain seq x y z
N MET A 1 -35.23 7.90 -6.04
CA MET A 1 -33.98 8.26 -6.71
C MET A 1 -32.85 7.57 -6.05
N GLY A 2 -32.44 6.47 -6.62
CA GLY A 2 -31.31 5.75 -6.11
C GLY A 2 -30.04 6.59 -6.29
N CYS A 3 -29.40 6.96 -5.18
CA CYS A 3 -28.01 7.34 -5.26
C CYS A 3 -27.26 6.16 -5.86
N LYS A 4 -27.00 6.23 -7.15
CA LYS A 4 -25.99 5.37 -7.71
C LYS A 4 -24.73 5.63 -6.89
N LYS A 5 -24.33 4.65 -6.10
CA LYS A 5 -22.97 4.62 -5.61
C LYS A 5 -22.10 4.68 -6.86
N MET A 6 -21.60 5.86 -7.16
CA MET A 6 -20.52 5.99 -8.11
C MET A 6 -19.41 5.07 -7.63
N SER A 7 -19.02 4.12 -8.47
CA SER A 7 -17.84 3.33 -8.19
C SER A 7 -16.72 4.32 -7.89
N GLN A 8 -16.29 4.39 -6.64
CA GLN A 8 -15.18 5.22 -6.26
C GLN A 8 -13.93 4.67 -6.92
N ASN A 9 -13.40 5.42 -7.87
CA ASN A 9 -12.08 5.17 -8.39
C ASN A 9 -11.12 6.09 -7.66
N GLY A 10 -9.95 5.55 -7.34
CA GLY A 10 -8.85 6.33 -6.82
C GLY A 10 -7.77 6.48 -7.85
N SER A 11 -6.69 7.12 -7.45
CA SER A 11 -5.51 7.28 -8.27
C SER A 11 -4.24 7.02 -7.47
N VAL A 12 -3.18 6.63 -8.19
CA VAL A 12 -1.84 6.48 -7.62
C VAL A 12 -1.17 7.86 -7.64
N ILE A 13 -0.76 8.33 -6.45
CA ILE A 13 -0.10 9.63 -6.33
C ILE A 13 1.36 9.52 -5.86
N GLY A 14 1.80 8.34 -5.45
CA GLY A 14 3.19 8.11 -5.06
C GLY A 14 3.55 6.64 -5.16
N LEU A 15 4.81 6.37 -5.48
CA LEU A 15 5.35 5.01 -5.61
C LEU A 15 6.71 4.94 -4.94
N TYR A 16 6.93 3.89 -4.14
CA TYR A 16 8.11 3.75 -3.29
C TYR A 16 8.59 2.31 -3.25
N LYS A 17 9.90 2.12 -3.20
CA LYS A 17 10.50 0.81 -3.00
C LYS A 17 11.82 0.95 -2.24
N VAL A 18 12.30 -0.16 -1.71
CA VAL A 18 13.59 -0.23 -1.02
C VAL A 18 14.10 -1.67 -1.09
N ASP A 19 15.41 -1.81 -1.24
CA ASP A 19 16.03 -3.12 -1.46
C ASP A 19 16.31 -3.90 -0.17
N ARG A 20 16.17 -3.30 1.00
CA ARG A 20 16.41 -3.94 2.30
C ARG A 20 15.60 -3.30 3.42
N ARG A 21 15.42 -4.06 4.51
CA ARG A 21 14.73 -3.55 5.69
C ARG A 21 15.48 -2.36 6.31
N SER A 22 14.75 -1.49 6.95
CA SER A 22 15.25 -0.32 7.69
C SER A 22 15.95 0.74 6.85
N ALA A 23 16.23 0.49 5.58
CA ALA A 23 16.74 1.51 4.68
C ALA A 23 15.63 2.49 4.32
N PRO A 24 15.96 3.77 4.06
CA PRO A 24 14.96 4.74 3.59
C PRO A 24 14.33 4.28 2.27
N MET A 25 13.01 4.37 2.16
CA MET A 25 12.33 4.09 0.91
C MET A 25 12.62 5.17 -0.12
N ILE A 26 12.72 4.76 -1.37
CA ILE A 26 13.05 5.63 -2.49
C ILE A 26 11.78 5.86 -3.30
N GLU A 27 11.46 7.13 -3.57
CA GLU A 27 10.37 7.49 -4.47
C GLU A 27 10.78 7.21 -5.91
N VAL A 28 9.88 6.57 -6.66
CA VAL A 28 10.11 6.21 -8.05
C VAL A 28 8.92 6.60 -8.91
N SER A 29 9.11 6.70 -10.22
CA SER A 29 8.05 7.06 -11.16
C SER A 29 7.16 5.88 -11.54
N HIS A 30 7.67 4.67 -11.39
CA HIS A 30 6.94 3.44 -11.72
C HIS A 30 7.45 2.27 -10.90
N LEU A 31 6.61 1.25 -10.77
CA LEU A 31 6.96 -0.03 -10.14
C LEU A 31 6.66 -1.16 -11.12
N LYS A 32 7.61 -2.06 -11.31
CA LYS A 32 7.37 -3.26 -12.11
C LYS A 32 6.85 -4.37 -11.21
N ALA A 33 5.60 -4.75 -11.44
CA ALA A 33 4.91 -5.78 -10.67
C ALA A 33 5.06 -7.14 -11.36
N LEU A 34 5.47 -8.15 -10.59
CA LEU A 34 5.67 -9.51 -11.07
C LEU A 34 4.68 -10.45 -10.37
N ALA A 35 3.81 -11.07 -11.14
CA ALA A 35 2.76 -11.96 -10.62
C ALA A 35 3.34 -13.07 -9.74
N GLY A 36 2.79 -13.22 -8.56
CA GLY A 36 3.21 -14.25 -7.61
C GLY A 36 4.55 -14.01 -6.94
N LEU A 37 5.23 -12.90 -7.25
CA LEU A 37 6.57 -12.62 -6.73
C LEU A 37 6.65 -11.33 -5.92
N GLY A 38 6.30 -10.18 -6.50
CA GLY A 38 6.39 -8.89 -5.83
C GLY A 38 6.79 -7.78 -6.78
N ILE A 39 7.34 -6.71 -6.23
CA ILE A 39 7.81 -5.55 -6.96
C ILE A 39 9.31 -5.72 -7.24
N GLU A 40 9.70 -5.58 -8.49
CA GLU A 40 11.12 -5.69 -8.88
C GLU A 40 11.96 -4.65 -8.13
N GLY A 41 13.02 -5.12 -7.50
CA GLY A 41 13.92 -4.28 -6.72
C GLY A 41 13.45 -3.96 -5.31
N ASP A 42 12.28 -4.45 -4.90
CA ASP A 42 11.77 -4.23 -3.55
C ASP A 42 12.15 -5.38 -2.61
N ARG A 43 12.26 -5.07 -1.33
CA ARG A 43 12.73 -5.97 -0.28
C ARG A 43 11.94 -7.29 -0.17
N TYR A 44 10.65 -7.26 -0.43
CA TYR A 44 9.84 -8.49 -0.29
C TYR A 44 10.08 -9.47 -1.44
N LEU A 45 10.30 -8.97 -2.65
CA LEU A 45 10.71 -9.83 -3.77
C LEU A 45 12.12 -10.36 -3.56
N LEU A 46 13.02 -9.51 -3.03
CA LEU A 46 14.42 -9.86 -2.82
C LEU A 46 14.65 -10.75 -1.58
N GLY A 47 13.65 -10.91 -0.73
CA GLY A 47 13.78 -11.69 0.49
C GLY A 47 14.56 -11.01 1.62
N THR A 48 14.67 -9.69 1.59
CA THR A 48 15.47 -8.89 2.54
C THR A 48 14.62 -8.01 3.46
N GLY A 49 13.30 -8.16 3.42
CA GLY A 49 12.37 -7.41 4.28
C GLY A 49 12.24 -7.99 5.67
N THR A 50 11.66 -7.21 6.59
CA THR A 50 11.45 -7.61 7.98
C THR A 50 10.64 -8.92 8.10
N TYR A 51 9.66 -9.12 7.22
CA TYR A 51 8.79 -10.30 7.24
C TYR A 51 9.13 -11.32 6.18
N SER A 52 10.29 -11.22 5.53
CA SER A 52 10.67 -12.11 4.42
C SER A 52 10.94 -13.55 4.84
N LYS A 53 11.12 -13.80 6.13
CA LYS A 53 11.30 -15.17 6.66
C LYS A 53 10.02 -16.00 6.54
N ASN A 54 8.86 -15.35 6.48
CA ASN A 54 7.56 -16.01 6.35
C ASN A 54 6.86 -15.45 5.10
N PRO A 55 7.30 -15.82 3.89
CA PRO A 55 6.68 -15.32 2.68
C PRO A 55 5.23 -15.77 2.58
N GLN A 56 4.36 -14.85 2.24
CA GLN A 56 2.93 -15.11 2.01
C GLN A 56 2.51 -14.36 0.76
N PRO A 57 1.55 -14.91 -0.02
CA PRO A 57 1.09 -14.22 -1.23
C PRO A 57 0.66 -12.77 -0.96
N GLY A 58 0.02 -12.53 0.17
CA GLY A 58 -0.44 -11.18 0.54
C GLY A 58 0.66 -10.21 0.95
N ARG A 59 1.93 -10.55 0.81
CA ARG A 59 3.06 -9.66 1.15
C ARG A 59 3.86 -9.24 -0.07
N GLN A 60 3.26 -9.21 -1.22
CA GLN A 60 3.98 -8.88 -2.46
C GLN A 60 4.01 -7.39 -2.75
N VAL A 61 2.95 -6.68 -2.42
CA VAL A 61 2.86 -5.23 -2.57
C VAL A 61 1.93 -4.65 -1.50
N THR A 62 2.26 -3.45 -1.03
CA THR A 62 1.46 -2.77 0.00
C THR A 62 0.99 -1.40 -0.50
N LEU A 63 -0.21 -1.03 -0.10
CA LEU A 63 -0.83 0.25 -0.43
C LEU A 63 -1.23 0.98 0.84
N ILE A 64 -1.16 2.31 0.81
CA ILE A 64 -1.75 3.17 1.85
C ILE A 64 -2.41 4.36 1.17
N GLN A 65 -3.52 4.84 1.72
CA GLN A 65 -4.19 6.02 1.19
C GLN A 65 -3.64 7.29 1.83
N SER A 66 -3.50 8.34 1.01
CA SER A 66 -2.95 9.62 1.48
C SER A 66 -3.83 10.27 2.55
N GLU A 67 -5.13 10.00 2.52
CA GLU A 67 -6.08 10.49 3.52
C GLU A 67 -5.73 10.05 4.94
N THR A 68 -5.13 8.86 5.09
CA THR A 68 -4.66 8.40 6.40
C THR A 68 -3.50 9.25 6.90
N LEU A 69 -2.55 9.59 6.03
CA LEU A 69 -1.42 10.43 6.41
C LEU A 69 -1.87 11.85 6.76
N GLU A 70 -2.82 12.38 6.01
CA GLU A 70 -3.44 13.68 6.31
C GLU A 70 -4.13 13.67 7.67
N TRP A 71 -4.90 12.61 7.95
CA TRP A 71 -5.60 12.45 9.22
C TRP A 71 -4.62 12.39 10.41
N LEU A 72 -3.51 11.68 10.26
CA LEU A 72 -2.47 11.62 11.31
C LEU A 72 -1.95 13.02 11.65
N GLY A 73 -1.65 13.82 10.62
CA GLY A 73 -1.15 15.19 10.84
C GLY A 73 -2.20 16.12 11.41
N ASP A 74 -3.38 16.11 10.84
CA ASP A 74 -4.44 17.07 11.18
C ASP A 74 -5.11 16.78 12.53
N THR A 75 -5.27 15.51 12.87
CA THR A 75 -6.04 15.09 14.05
C THR A 75 -5.14 14.74 15.23
N LEU A 76 -4.02 14.07 14.98
CA LEU A 76 -3.15 13.56 16.05
C LEU A 76 -1.80 14.29 16.14
N ASP A 77 -1.56 15.25 15.25
CA ASP A 77 -0.29 15.98 15.17
C ASP A 77 0.91 15.04 14.99
N ILE A 78 0.70 13.96 14.26
CA ILE A 78 1.76 13.00 13.91
C ILE A 78 2.06 13.14 12.42
N THR A 79 3.20 13.72 12.08
CA THR A 79 3.60 13.90 10.68
C THR A 79 4.37 12.67 10.20
N VAL A 80 3.81 11.98 9.20
CA VAL A 80 4.46 10.86 8.53
C VAL A 80 4.50 11.18 7.04
N GLN A 81 5.71 11.27 6.50
CA GLN A 81 5.88 11.45 5.07
C GLN A 81 5.51 10.16 4.33
N PRO A 82 5.09 10.24 3.06
CA PRO A 82 4.69 9.03 2.32
C PRO A 82 5.75 7.92 2.34
N GLU A 83 7.02 8.24 2.13
CA GLU A 83 8.11 7.27 2.15
C GLU A 83 8.33 6.67 3.54
N GLN A 84 7.98 7.39 4.59
CA GLN A 84 8.10 6.90 5.96
C GLN A 84 7.03 5.88 6.31
N SER A 85 5.91 5.85 5.59
CA SER A 85 4.86 4.86 5.83
C SER A 85 5.32 3.44 5.52
N ARG A 86 6.37 3.30 4.75
CA ARG A 86 6.96 2.02 4.33
C ARG A 86 6.03 1.19 3.46
N ARG A 87 5.12 1.84 2.73
CA ARG A 87 4.23 1.21 1.77
C ARG A 87 4.69 1.53 0.34
N ASN A 88 4.41 0.63 -0.59
CA ASN A 88 4.86 0.76 -1.97
C ASN A 88 4.03 1.77 -2.76
N VAL A 89 2.72 1.79 -2.57
CA VAL A 89 1.79 2.58 -3.38
C VAL A 89 0.99 3.52 -2.49
N LEU A 90 1.08 4.81 -2.78
CA LEU A 90 0.27 5.83 -2.14
C LEU A 90 -0.91 6.16 -3.04
N THR A 91 -2.13 6.01 -2.51
CA THR A 91 -3.37 6.24 -3.25
C THR A 91 -4.11 7.46 -2.74
N LYS A 92 -5.06 7.93 -3.53
CA LYS A 92 -5.98 9.01 -3.16
C LYS A 92 -7.34 8.76 -3.81
N GLY A 93 -8.41 9.13 -3.08
CA GLY A 93 -9.76 9.13 -3.64
C GLY A 93 -10.52 7.82 -3.53
N ILE A 94 -9.93 6.80 -2.92
CA ILE A 94 -10.60 5.51 -2.73
C ILE A 94 -10.34 5.00 -1.30
N GLU A 95 -11.38 4.44 -0.67
CA GLU A 95 -11.26 3.81 0.65
C GLU A 95 -10.69 2.41 0.46
N ILE A 96 -9.38 2.26 0.62
CA ILE A 96 -8.69 1.00 0.28
C ILE A 96 -9.02 -0.15 1.23
N ASN A 97 -9.43 0.13 2.47
CA ASN A 97 -9.84 -0.94 3.39
C ASN A 97 -11.02 -1.74 2.85
N GLU A 98 -11.89 -1.11 2.05
CA GLU A 98 -13.03 -1.79 1.43
C GLU A 98 -12.62 -2.77 0.34
N LEU A 99 -11.37 -2.71 -0.13
CA LEU A 99 -10.85 -3.63 -1.14
C LEU A 99 -10.44 -4.98 -0.56
N VAL A 100 -10.27 -5.08 0.75
CA VAL A 100 -9.84 -6.32 1.42
C VAL A 100 -10.81 -7.45 1.08
N GLY A 101 -10.26 -8.59 0.67
CA GLY A 101 -11.05 -9.75 0.25
C GLY A 101 -11.50 -9.70 -1.21
N THR A 102 -11.12 -8.66 -1.96
CA THR A 102 -11.50 -8.53 -3.37
C THR A 102 -10.30 -8.41 -4.27
N GLU A 103 -10.54 -8.61 -5.58
CA GLU A 103 -9.60 -8.27 -6.63
C GLU A 103 -9.90 -6.88 -7.14
N PHE A 104 -8.86 -6.15 -7.49
CA PHE A 104 -8.99 -4.78 -8.00
C PHE A 104 -7.84 -4.48 -8.96
N LEU A 105 -7.94 -3.36 -9.68
CA LEU A 105 -6.94 -2.94 -10.64
C LEU A 105 -6.20 -1.70 -10.16
N VAL A 106 -4.90 -1.68 -10.37
CA VAL A 106 -4.07 -0.48 -10.27
C VAL A 106 -3.45 -0.31 -11.66
N GLY A 107 -4.01 0.60 -12.46
CA GLY A 107 -3.72 0.65 -13.87
C GLY A 107 -4.05 -0.66 -14.56
N SER A 108 -3.08 -1.29 -15.19
CA SER A 108 -3.24 -2.60 -15.84
C SER A 108 -2.93 -3.79 -14.92
N VAL A 109 -2.42 -3.53 -13.72
CA VAL A 109 -2.01 -4.57 -12.80
C VAL A 109 -3.19 -5.00 -11.94
N ARG A 110 -3.48 -6.30 -11.94
CA ARG A 110 -4.54 -6.87 -11.09
C ARG A 110 -3.94 -7.32 -9.78
N LEU A 111 -4.55 -6.88 -8.68
CA LEU A 111 -4.14 -7.21 -7.33
C LEU A 111 -5.29 -7.90 -6.58
N ARG A 112 -4.94 -8.72 -5.60
CA ARG A 112 -5.89 -9.23 -4.60
C ARG A 112 -5.48 -8.71 -3.24
N ALA A 113 -6.38 -8.00 -2.56
CA ALA A 113 -6.14 -7.52 -1.20
C ALA A 113 -6.42 -8.63 -0.20
N HIS A 114 -5.40 -9.05 0.54
CA HIS A 114 -5.53 -10.14 1.51
C HIS A 114 -5.97 -9.64 2.88
N ARG A 115 -5.44 -8.51 3.34
CA ARG A 115 -5.73 -8.01 4.68
C ARG A 115 -5.34 -6.54 4.83
N ILE A 116 -5.88 -5.92 5.86
CA ILE A 116 -5.36 -4.63 6.35
C ILE A 116 -3.96 -4.90 6.89
N THR A 117 -2.99 -4.09 6.47
CA THR A 117 -1.63 -4.20 6.98
C THR A 117 -1.59 -3.65 8.39
N GLN A 118 -1.35 -4.52 9.35
CA GLN A 118 -1.20 -4.06 10.72
C GLN A 118 0.11 -3.31 10.86
N PRO A 119 0.13 -2.21 11.61
CA PRO A 119 1.39 -1.57 11.96
C PRO A 119 2.17 -2.51 12.88
N CYS A 120 3.48 -2.32 12.95
CA CYS A 120 4.27 -3.01 13.95
C CYS A 120 4.96 -1.98 14.84
N PRO A 121 5.26 -2.34 16.08
CA PRO A 121 5.98 -1.43 16.99
C PRO A 121 7.30 -0.95 16.41
N TYR A 122 7.85 -1.71 15.48
CA TYR A 122 9.08 -1.39 14.77
C TYR A 122 8.99 -0.06 14.01
N LEU A 123 7.87 0.22 13.33
CA LEU A 123 7.72 1.47 12.57
C LEU A 123 7.69 2.69 13.50
N GLU A 124 6.93 2.60 14.59
CA GLU A 124 6.88 3.67 15.59
C GLU A 124 8.26 3.99 16.16
N LYS A 125 9.03 2.94 16.46
CA LYS A 125 10.37 3.05 17.00
C LYS A 125 11.35 3.61 15.97
N LEU A 126 11.28 3.11 14.74
CA LEU A 126 12.13 3.55 13.64
C LEU A 126 11.97 5.04 13.35
N LEU A 127 10.74 5.54 13.37
CA LEU A 127 10.42 6.93 13.08
C LEU A 127 10.45 7.84 14.31
N ASP A 128 10.56 7.26 15.51
CA ASP A 128 10.46 7.98 16.79
C ASP A 128 9.19 8.84 16.86
N LYS A 129 8.04 8.21 16.56
CA LYS A 129 6.72 8.85 16.54
C LYS A 129 5.78 8.17 17.54
N PRO A 130 5.82 8.54 18.83
CA PRO A 130 4.96 7.92 19.84
C PRO A 130 3.48 8.03 19.47
N GLY A 131 2.73 6.94 19.64
CA GLY A 131 1.32 6.87 19.32
C GLY A 131 1.02 6.39 17.90
N LEU A 132 2.02 6.28 17.04
CA LEU A 132 1.82 5.89 15.65
C LEU A 132 1.27 4.46 15.54
N TYR A 133 1.76 3.53 16.36
CA TYR A 133 1.31 2.14 16.33
C TYR A 133 -0.20 2.02 16.58
N GLU A 134 -0.70 2.66 17.63
CA GLU A 134 -2.13 2.64 17.93
C GLU A 134 -2.96 3.36 16.85
N ALA A 135 -2.45 4.49 16.36
CA ALA A 135 -3.14 5.29 15.35
C ALA A 135 -3.34 4.53 14.06
N LEU A 136 -2.39 3.69 13.67
CA LEU A 136 -2.44 2.92 12.43
C LEU A 136 -3.02 1.53 12.58
N TRP A 137 -3.57 1.17 13.74
CA TRP A 137 -4.03 -0.20 14.01
C TRP A 137 -4.93 -0.77 12.91
N ASP A 138 -5.89 0.00 12.43
CA ASP A 138 -6.80 -0.38 11.34
C ASP A 138 -6.65 0.50 10.09
N LYS A 139 -5.61 1.31 10.03
CA LYS A 139 -5.37 2.31 8.98
C LYS A 139 -3.99 2.19 8.35
N GLY A 140 -3.30 1.09 8.60
CA GLY A 140 -1.93 0.88 8.12
C GLY A 140 -1.79 0.58 6.63
N GLY A 141 -2.89 0.61 5.89
CA GLY A 141 -2.92 0.25 4.49
C GLY A 141 -3.35 -1.19 4.28
N ILE A 142 -3.15 -1.70 3.08
CA ILE A 142 -3.52 -3.08 2.72
C ILE A 142 -2.33 -3.82 2.13
N SER A 143 -2.30 -5.12 2.39
CA SER A 143 -1.28 -6.04 1.85
C SER A 143 -1.90 -6.87 0.74
N CYS A 144 -1.24 -6.94 -0.40
CA CYS A 144 -1.80 -7.49 -1.61
C CYS A 144 -0.89 -8.51 -2.29
N GLU A 145 -1.53 -9.38 -3.05
CA GLU A 145 -0.91 -10.31 -3.98
C GLU A 145 -1.01 -9.73 -5.41
N ILE A 146 0.04 -9.92 -6.20
CA ILE A 146 0.06 -9.50 -7.61
C ILE A 146 -0.40 -10.68 -8.47
N LEU A 147 -1.48 -10.47 -9.23
CA LEU A 147 -2.10 -11.54 -10.03
C LEU A 147 -1.70 -11.52 -11.50
N CYS A 148 -1.20 -10.39 -12.00
CA CYS A 148 -0.65 -10.33 -13.36
C CYS A 148 0.52 -9.36 -13.41
N ASP A 149 1.46 -9.63 -14.31
CA ASP A 149 2.60 -8.75 -14.53
C ASP A 149 2.17 -7.43 -15.14
N GLY A 150 2.89 -6.36 -14.81
CA GLY A 150 2.65 -5.06 -15.40
C GLY A 150 3.44 -3.98 -14.71
N ILE A 151 3.24 -2.75 -15.16
CA ILE A 151 3.89 -1.58 -14.59
C ILE A 151 2.84 -0.68 -13.98
N ILE A 152 3.06 -0.31 -12.72
CA ILE A 152 2.25 0.68 -12.02
C ILE A 152 2.93 2.03 -12.18
N ASN A 153 2.19 3.02 -12.66
CA ASN A 153 2.69 4.38 -12.89
C ASN A 153 1.97 5.38 -11.99
N ILE A 154 2.64 6.49 -11.72
CA ILE A 154 1.99 7.66 -11.10
C ILE A 154 0.82 8.07 -12.01
N GLY A 155 -0.33 8.34 -11.41
CA GLY A 155 -1.55 8.71 -12.14
C GLY A 155 -2.44 7.54 -12.55
N ASP A 156 -1.98 6.31 -12.36
CA ASP A 156 -2.81 5.13 -12.66
C ASP A 156 -4.09 5.12 -11.83
N VAL A 157 -5.16 4.64 -12.43
CA VAL A 157 -6.46 4.53 -11.76
C VAL A 157 -6.48 3.28 -10.88
N VAL A 158 -6.95 3.45 -9.64
CA VAL A 158 -7.24 2.33 -8.73
C VAL A 158 -8.74 2.09 -8.77
N SER A 159 -9.17 0.91 -9.21
CA SER A 159 -10.58 0.62 -9.42
C SER A 159 -10.94 -0.79 -9.01
N LYS A 160 -12.13 -0.94 -8.44
CA LYS A 160 -12.70 -2.27 -8.18
C LYS A 160 -12.99 -2.98 -9.50
N THR A 161 -12.69 -4.27 -9.56
CA THR A 161 -13.17 -5.09 -10.67
C THR A 161 -14.63 -5.40 -10.42
N ASN A 162 -15.48 -5.18 -11.45
CA ASN A 162 -16.85 -5.63 -11.38
C ASN A 162 -16.85 -7.14 -11.59
N ASN A 163 -17.06 -7.87 -10.50
CA ASN A 163 -17.38 -9.28 -10.60
C ASN A 163 -18.89 -9.38 -10.82
N ASP A 164 -19.24 -9.52 -12.06
CA ASP A 164 -20.59 -9.98 -12.39
C ASP A 164 -20.63 -11.50 -12.29
#